data_2f899c255f560ec131e87c2b1b948b5e
#
_entry.id   2f899c255f560ec131e87c2b1b948b5e
#
_cell.length_a   1.000
_cell.length_b   1.000
_cell.length_c   1.000
_cell.angle_alpha   90.00
_cell.angle_beta   90.00
_cell.angle_gamma   90.00
#
_symmetry.space_group_name_H-M   'P 1'
#
loop_
_entity.id
_entity.type
_entity.pdbx_description
1 polymer ?
#
loop_
_entity_poly.entity_id
_entity_poly.type
_entity_poly.pdbx_seq_one_letter_code
_entity_poly.pdbx_strand_id
1 'polypeptide(L)'
;MHIQPKNSPDKLRRNAAAFLEDDEHVQALTYATNSLVAGRGANFAIVATERNIYVIVAHMVGLGTRLHKVNNKFPLSGATAKRSDGGIWINDFCLKELPRWREETAAFVDYVVGAAQKASSRREVTGVA
;
A
#
# COMPACT_ATOMS: atom_id res chain seq x y z
N MET A 1 25.62 12.59 -10.22
CA MET A 1 25.44 11.90 -8.95
C MET A 1 23.96 11.73 -8.65
N HIS A 2 23.48 10.52 -8.63
CA HIS A 2 22.09 10.26 -8.30
C HIS A 2 21.91 10.25 -6.79
N ILE A 3 21.31 11.30 -6.27
CA ILE A 3 20.88 11.28 -4.88
C ILE A 3 19.50 10.62 -4.89
N GLN A 4 19.44 9.39 -4.43
CA GLN A 4 18.15 8.72 -4.34
C GLN A 4 17.28 9.43 -3.31
N PRO A 5 15.98 9.61 -3.59
CA PRO A 5 15.08 10.13 -2.58
C PRO A 5 15.13 9.25 -1.34
N LYS A 6 15.11 9.88 -0.17
CA LYS A 6 15.23 9.16 1.10
C LYS A 6 14.10 8.17 1.34
N ASN A 7 12.96 8.36 0.67
CA ASN A 7 11.82 7.46 0.73
C ASN A 7 11.62 6.79 -0.63
N SER A 8 12.70 6.29 -1.24
CA SER A 8 12.55 5.61 -2.52
C SER A 8 11.71 4.36 -2.38
N PRO A 9 10.92 4.00 -3.42
CA PRO A 9 10.11 2.78 -3.39
C PRO A 9 10.93 1.53 -3.09
N ASP A 10 12.15 1.44 -3.62
CA ASP A 10 13.01 0.27 -3.41
C ASP A 10 13.40 0.11 -1.95
N LYS A 11 13.73 1.19 -1.28
CA LYS A 11 14.09 1.16 0.14
C LYS A 11 12.90 0.77 1.00
N LEU A 12 11.75 1.37 0.76
CA LEU A 12 10.53 1.05 1.50
C LEU A 12 10.09 -0.39 1.23
N ARG A 13 10.25 -0.86 0.00
CA ARG A 13 9.94 -2.24 -0.36
C ARG A 13 10.77 -3.24 0.45
N ARG A 14 12.06 -3.00 0.57
CA ARG A 14 12.94 -3.86 1.38
C ARG A 14 12.58 -3.81 2.86
N ASN A 15 12.30 -2.61 3.38
CA ASN A 15 11.95 -2.46 4.79
C ASN A 15 10.58 -3.07 5.08
N ALA A 16 9.64 -2.97 4.16
CA ALA A 16 8.30 -3.53 4.33
C ALA A 16 8.33 -5.06 4.40
N ALA A 17 9.29 -5.70 3.75
CA ALA A 17 9.37 -7.16 3.72
C ALA A 17 9.41 -7.77 5.12
N ALA A 18 9.96 -7.07 6.10
CA ALA A 18 10.05 -7.55 7.48
C ALA A 18 8.68 -7.65 8.18
N PHE A 19 7.66 -6.99 7.64
CA PHE A 19 6.32 -6.96 8.22
C PHE A 19 5.36 -7.96 7.57
N LEU A 20 5.80 -8.64 6.53
CA LEU A 20 4.95 -9.56 5.77
C LEU A 20 4.98 -10.95 6.41
N GLU A 21 3.97 -11.76 6.08
CA GLU A 21 3.98 -13.17 6.44
C GLU A 21 5.03 -13.91 5.61
N ASP A 22 5.42 -15.08 6.07
CA ASP A 22 6.32 -15.95 5.30
C ASP A 22 5.71 -16.21 3.93
N ASP A 23 6.51 -16.30 2.89
CA ASP A 23 6.13 -16.51 1.50
C ASP A 23 5.54 -15.31 0.79
N GLU A 24 5.26 -14.21 1.49
CA GLU A 24 4.71 -13.03 0.84
C GLU A 24 5.80 -12.13 0.28
N HIS A 25 5.51 -11.55 -0.88
CA HIS A 25 6.41 -10.62 -1.55
C HIS A 25 5.67 -9.34 -1.89
N VAL A 26 6.37 -8.21 -1.83
CA VAL A 26 5.79 -6.92 -2.19
C VAL A 26 5.48 -6.91 -3.69
N GLN A 27 4.21 -6.79 -4.04
CA GLN A 27 3.76 -6.68 -5.42
C GLN A 27 3.53 -5.24 -5.83
N ALA A 28 3.05 -4.42 -4.90
CA ALA A 28 2.86 -3.00 -5.11
C ALA A 28 3.03 -2.26 -3.79
N LEU A 29 3.50 -1.02 -3.87
CA LEU A 29 3.73 -0.22 -2.68
C LEU A 29 3.50 1.24 -2.99
N THR A 30 2.84 1.94 -2.07
CA THR A 30 2.73 3.39 -2.12
C THR A 30 2.83 3.99 -0.72
N TYR A 31 2.79 5.29 -0.64
CA TYR A 31 2.96 6.02 0.61
C TYR A 31 1.88 7.09 0.70
N ALA A 32 1.25 7.21 1.86
CA ALA A 32 0.13 8.12 2.04
C ALA A 32 0.14 8.69 3.46
N THR A 33 -0.73 9.64 3.72
CA THR A 33 -0.81 10.31 5.02
C THR A 33 -2.25 10.41 5.49
N ASN A 34 -2.45 10.48 6.81
CA ASN A 34 -3.78 10.74 7.35
C ASN A 34 -3.97 12.22 7.70
N SER A 35 -3.01 13.07 7.40
CA SER A 35 -3.03 14.47 7.78
C SER A 35 -3.55 15.35 6.66
N LEU A 36 -4.46 16.29 7.00
CA LEU A 36 -4.89 17.35 6.10
C LEU A 36 -3.91 18.51 6.09
N VAL A 37 -2.99 18.55 7.05
CA VAL A 37 -2.01 19.63 7.19
C VAL A 37 -0.61 19.03 7.05
N ALA A 38 0.16 19.55 6.11
CA ALA A 38 1.52 19.08 5.85
C ALA A 38 2.36 19.14 7.14
N GLY A 39 3.09 18.08 7.44
CA GLY A 39 3.94 17.98 8.60
C GLY A 39 3.25 17.57 9.88
N ARG A 40 1.93 17.38 9.86
CA ARG A 40 1.16 16.94 11.02
C ARG A 40 0.43 15.66 10.69
N GLY A 41 0.39 14.72 11.62
CA GLY A 41 -0.27 13.44 11.46
C GLY A 41 0.69 12.32 11.11
N ALA A 42 0.15 11.14 10.91
CA ALA A 42 0.94 9.96 10.63
C ALA A 42 1.02 9.69 9.13
N ASN A 43 2.17 9.14 8.72
CA ASN A 43 2.37 8.67 7.37
C ASN A 43 2.33 7.14 7.36
N PHE A 44 1.97 6.57 6.23
CA PHE A 44 1.79 5.12 6.11
C PHE A 44 2.38 4.63 4.80
N ALA A 45 3.06 3.47 4.87
CA ALA A 45 3.37 2.70 3.68
C ALA A 45 2.23 1.72 3.45
N ILE A 46 1.69 1.69 2.24
CA ILE A 46 0.61 0.78 1.88
C ILE A 46 1.20 -0.25 0.94
N VAL A 47 1.17 -1.51 1.34
CA VAL A 47 1.86 -2.60 0.65
C VAL A 47 0.86 -3.68 0.28
N ALA A 48 0.83 -4.07 -1.00
CA ALA A 48 0.03 -5.20 -1.45
C ALA A 48 0.96 -6.36 -1.76
N THR A 49 0.59 -7.54 -1.29
CA THR A 49 1.27 -8.79 -1.57
C THR A 49 0.37 -9.69 -2.40
N GLU A 50 0.74 -10.93 -2.57
CA GLU A 50 -0.08 -11.93 -3.27
C GLU A 50 -1.38 -12.24 -2.53
N ARG A 51 -1.45 -11.97 -1.21
CA ARG A 51 -2.56 -12.38 -0.37
C ARG A 51 -3.20 -11.28 0.45
N ASN A 52 -2.46 -10.24 0.78
CA ASN A 52 -2.91 -9.23 1.75
C ASN A 52 -2.52 -7.82 1.34
N ILE A 53 -3.19 -6.85 1.95
CA ILE A 53 -2.82 -5.44 1.88
C ILE A 53 -2.47 -5.01 3.31
N TYR A 54 -1.27 -4.45 3.48
CA TYR A 54 -0.80 -3.96 4.77
C TYR A 54 -0.72 -2.44 4.76
N VAL A 55 -1.23 -1.82 5.82
CA VAL A 55 -1.04 -0.40 6.06
C VAL A 55 -0.09 -0.29 7.24
N ILE A 56 1.12 0.18 6.98
CA ILE A 56 2.21 0.16 7.95
C ILE A 56 2.55 1.59 8.37
N VAL A 57 2.52 1.83 9.68
CA VAL A 57 2.84 3.16 10.23
C VAL A 57 4.31 3.48 9.94
N ALA A 58 4.56 4.68 9.42
CA ALA A 58 5.89 5.14 9.09
C ALA A 58 6.22 6.39 9.91
N HIS A 59 7.45 6.43 10.44
CA HIS A 59 7.96 7.57 11.18
C HIS A 59 9.15 8.19 10.47
N MET A 60 9.21 9.50 10.47
CA MET A 60 10.41 10.21 10.06
C MET A 60 11.47 10.07 11.15
N VAL A 61 12.63 9.54 10.79
CA VAL A 61 13.77 9.42 11.70
C VAL A 61 14.96 10.11 11.02
N GLY A 62 15.33 11.28 11.52
CA GLY A 62 16.36 12.07 10.88
C GLY A 62 15.93 12.45 9.48
N LEU A 63 16.71 12.01 8.48
CA LEU A 63 16.46 12.31 7.07
C LEU A 63 15.79 11.15 6.32
N GLY A 64 15.40 10.09 7.03
CA GLY A 64 14.80 8.90 6.42
C GLY A 64 13.46 8.56 7.02
N THR A 65 12.85 7.51 6.48
CA THR A 65 11.58 6.96 6.96
C THR A 65 11.82 5.57 7.55
N ARG A 66 11.29 5.35 8.72
CA ARG A 66 11.33 4.05 9.39
C ARG A 66 9.92 3.49 9.51
N LEU A 67 9.73 2.27 9.06
CA LEU A 67 8.47 1.57 9.25
C LEU A 67 8.41 1.03 10.68
N HIS A 68 7.27 1.21 11.33
CA HIS A 68 7.15 0.95 12.76
C HIS A 68 6.32 -0.31 13.06
N LYS A 69 5.07 -0.33 12.62
CA LYS A 69 4.16 -1.45 12.90
C LYS A 69 3.04 -1.49 11.87
N VAL A 70 2.42 -2.65 11.74
CA VAL A 70 1.22 -2.81 10.92
C VAL A 70 0.04 -2.20 11.65
N ASN A 71 -0.59 -1.22 11.01
CA ASN A 71 -1.78 -0.56 11.53
C ASN A 71 -3.05 -1.29 11.10
N ASN A 72 -3.09 -1.72 9.84
CA ASN A 72 -4.22 -2.45 9.27
C ASN A 72 -3.70 -3.54 8.35
N LYS A 73 -4.47 -4.63 8.27
CA LYS A 73 -4.21 -5.72 7.34
C LYS A 73 -5.54 -6.16 6.75
N PHE A 74 -5.61 -6.17 5.42
CA PHE A 74 -6.82 -6.56 4.71
C PHE A 74 -6.51 -7.75 3.80
N PRO A 75 -7.38 -8.77 3.76
CA PRO A 75 -7.23 -9.81 2.74
C PRO A 75 -7.36 -9.19 1.35
N LEU A 76 -6.51 -9.63 0.43
CA LEU A 76 -6.57 -9.16 -0.96
C LEU A 76 -7.85 -9.65 -1.64
N SER A 77 -8.28 -10.85 -1.31
CA SER A 77 -9.52 -11.41 -1.82
C SER A 77 -10.71 -10.60 -1.33
N GLY A 78 -11.48 -10.05 -2.25
CA GLY A 78 -12.64 -9.22 -1.92
C GLY A 78 -12.31 -7.78 -1.58
N ALA A 79 -11.04 -7.41 -1.61
CA ALA A 79 -10.65 -6.03 -1.33
C ALA A 79 -11.03 -5.10 -2.49
N THR A 80 -11.35 -3.86 -2.15
CA THR A 80 -11.58 -2.80 -3.13
C THR A 80 -10.53 -1.71 -2.94
N ALA A 81 -10.12 -1.10 -4.03
CA ALA A 81 -9.21 0.02 -3.99
C ALA A 81 -9.60 1.03 -5.06
N LYS A 82 -9.52 2.31 -4.71
CA LYS A 82 -9.84 3.38 -5.66
C LYS A 82 -9.14 4.67 -5.24
N ARG A 83 -9.00 5.58 -6.18
CA ARG A 83 -8.53 6.94 -5.93
C ARG A 83 -9.71 7.87 -6.14
N SER A 84 -9.97 8.75 -5.17
CA SER A 84 -11.08 9.69 -5.25
C SER A 84 -10.82 10.87 -4.32
N ASP A 85 -11.03 12.09 -4.83
CA ASP A 85 -10.94 13.32 -4.04
C ASP A 85 -9.59 13.50 -3.35
N GLY A 86 -8.49 13.11 -4.03
CA GLY A 86 -7.14 13.25 -3.46
C GLY A 86 -6.82 12.19 -2.42
N GLY A 87 -7.66 11.18 -2.29
CA GLY A 87 -7.46 10.08 -1.36
C GLY A 87 -7.28 8.74 -2.03
N ILE A 88 -6.65 7.83 -1.32
CA ILE A 88 -6.62 6.42 -1.68
C ILE A 88 -7.52 5.68 -0.70
N TRP A 89 -8.46 4.90 -1.24
CA TRP A 89 -9.43 4.13 -0.47
C TRP A 89 -9.13 2.65 -0.59
N ILE A 90 -9.03 1.97 0.53
CA ILE A 90 -8.93 0.52 0.59
C ILE A 90 -10.12 0.06 1.44
N ASN A 91 -11.09 -0.59 0.81
CA ASN A 91 -12.38 -0.85 1.42
C ASN A 91 -12.96 0.50 1.92
N ASP A 92 -13.28 0.61 3.21
CA ASP A 92 -13.80 1.84 3.80
C ASP A 92 -12.71 2.71 4.42
N PHE A 93 -11.47 2.28 4.33
CA PHE A 93 -10.33 2.97 4.92
C PHE A 93 -9.73 3.93 3.90
N CYS A 94 -9.59 5.21 4.28
CA CYS A 94 -9.09 6.25 3.40
C CYS A 94 -7.87 6.95 3.97
N LEU A 95 -6.87 7.15 3.11
CA LEU A 95 -5.71 7.97 3.42
C LEU A 95 -5.54 9.02 2.33
N LYS A 96 -4.90 10.13 2.68
CA LYS A 96 -4.66 11.19 1.71
C LYS A 96 -3.46 10.83 0.83
N GLU A 97 -3.66 10.96 -0.48
CA GLU A 97 -2.64 10.71 -1.48
C GLU A 97 -1.55 11.79 -1.41
N LEU A 98 -0.29 11.36 -1.55
CA LEU A 98 0.84 12.28 -1.62
C LEU A 98 1.23 12.46 -3.10
N PRO A 99 1.35 13.71 -3.58
CA PRO A 99 1.66 13.96 -5.01
C PRO A 99 2.95 13.29 -5.49
N ARG A 100 3.96 13.18 -4.64
CA ARG A 100 5.22 12.52 -4.98
C ARG A 100 5.05 11.05 -5.31
N TRP A 101 3.98 10.45 -4.82
CA TRP A 101 3.71 9.01 -4.94
C TRP A 101 2.54 8.72 -5.88
N ARG A 102 2.19 9.68 -6.73
CA ARG A 102 1.04 9.54 -7.63
C ARG A 102 1.13 8.31 -8.52
N GLU A 103 2.30 8.08 -9.13
CA GLU A 103 2.49 6.95 -10.03
C GLU A 103 2.38 5.62 -9.28
N GLU A 104 3.03 5.54 -8.12
CA GLU A 104 3.00 4.35 -7.27
C GLU A 104 1.60 4.10 -6.75
N THR A 105 0.86 5.15 -6.41
CA THR A 105 -0.52 5.02 -5.95
C THR A 105 -1.42 4.50 -7.05
N ALA A 106 -1.28 4.99 -8.28
CA ALA A 106 -2.03 4.50 -9.42
C ALA A 106 -1.73 3.02 -9.68
N ALA A 107 -0.44 2.66 -9.67
CA ALA A 107 -0.02 1.29 -9.89
C ALA A 107 -0.53 0.35 -8.78
N PHE A 108 -0.54 0.84 -7.54
CA PHE A 108 -1.06 0.09 -6.40
C PHE A 108 -2.54 -0.22 -6.58
N VAL A 109 -3.34 0.79 -6.91
CA VAL A 109 -4.78 0.60 -7.12
C VAL A 109 -5.03 -0.37 -8.27
N ASP A 110 -4.31 -0.23 -9.38
CA ASP A 110 -4.45 -1.13 -10.53
C ASP A 110 -4.13 -2.57 -10.15
N TYR A 111 -3.08 -2.77 -9.35
CA TYR A 111 -2.72 -4.11 -8.89
C TYR A 111 -3.84 -4.73 -8.04
N VAL A 112 -4.37 -3.98 -7.07
CA VAL A 112 -5.40 -4.50 -6.18
C VAL A 112 -6.68 -4.83 -6.95
N VAL A 113 -7.11 -3.95 -7.85
CA VAL A 113 -8.31 -4.18 -8.67
C VAL A 113 -8.11 -5.42 -9.53
N GLY A 114 -6.97 -5.55 -10.20
CA GLY A 114 -6.69 -6.70 -11.04
C GLY A 114 -6.62 -8.01 -10.25
N ALA A 115 -5.98 -8.01 -9.09
CA ALA A 115 -5.85 -9.18 -8.25
C ALA A 115 -7.20 -9.61 -7.67
N ALA A 116 -8.03 -8.65 -7.26
CA ALA A 116 -9.37 -8.94 -6.75
C ALA A 116 -10.25 -9.55 -7.84
N GLN A 117 -10.16 -9.05 -9.07
CA GLN A 117 -10.90 -9.61 -10.21
C GLN A 117 -10.46 -11.04 -10.52
N LYS A 118 -9.16 -11.32 -10.47
CA LYS A 118 -8.65 -12.68 -10.69
C LYS A 118 -9.16 -13.64 -9.61
N ALA A 119 -9.16 -13.22 -8.35
CA ALA A 119 -9.66 -14.04 -7.27
C ALA A 119 -11.15 -14.32 -7.43
N SER A 120 -11.93 -13.32 -7.85
CA SER A 120 -13.36 -13.47 -8.11
C SER A 120 -13.62 -14.43 -9.27
N SER A 121 -12.87 -14.30 -10.36
CA SER A 121 -12.97 -15.19 -11.52
C SER A 121 -12.67 -16.64 -11.14
N ARG A 122 -11.65 -16.86 -10.32
CA ARG A 122 -11.31 -18.21 -9.84
C ARG A 122 -12.41 -18.81 -8.99
N ARG A 123 -13.07 -18.00 -8.17
CA ARG A 123 -14.21 -18.45 -7.36
C ARG A 123 -15.39 -18.83 -8.24
N GLU A 124 -15.67 -18.05 -9.27
CA GLU A 124 -16.74 -18.36 -10.21
C GLU A 124 -16.48 -19.69 -10.92
N VAL A 125 -15.24 -19.92 -11.38
CA VAL A 125 -14.88 -21.16 -12.05
C VAL A 125 -14.98 -22.35 -11.10
N THR A 126 -14.56 -22.23 -9.87
CA THR A 126 -14.63 -23.31 -8.89
C THR A 126 -16.02 -23.49 -8.30
N GLY A 127 -16.86 -22.46 -8.36
CA GLY A 127 -18.24 -22.51 -7.87
C GLY A 127 -19.21 -23.18 -8.84
N VAL A 128 -18.82 -23.42 -10.08
CA VAL A 128 -19.64 -24.10 -11.08
C VAL A 128 -19.25 -25.55 -11.12
N ALA A 129 -19.57 -26.25 -10.08
CA ALA A 129 -19.34 -27.70 -10.04
C ALA A 129 -20.61 -28.42 -10.49
#